data_dd5e14f70124aeef9c47564a6c722de2
#
_entry.id   dd5e14f70124aeef9c47564a6c722de2
#
_cell.length_a   1.000
_cell.length_b   1.000
_cell.length_c   1.000
_cell.angle_alpha   90.00
_cell.angle_beta   90.00
_cell.angle_gamma   90.00
#
_symmetry.space_group_name_H-M   'P 1'
#
loop_
_entity.id
_entity.type
_entity.pdbx_description
1 polymer ?
#
loop_
_entity_poly.entity_id
_entity_poly.type
_entity_poly.pdbx_seq_one_letter_code
_entity_poly.pdbx_strand_id
1 'polypeptide(L)'
;MLFRSLKMRLVGFNCRRYDNHILYARLLGYDNEQLFRLSARIINEGRKDCFFGEAYNVSYTDIYDFSSLKQSLKKFEIDLGIHHKELGLPWDKPVGEEDWLKVAEYCDNDVMATEAVFNARKDDFLARQILADLAGMTVNDTTNSLTTRIIFGKERSPQSAFNYRNLAEPVKGVYSM
;
A
#
# COMPACT_ATOMS: atom_id res chain seq x y z
N MET A 1 -15.22 -12.25 9.54
CA MET A 1 -15.56 -13.08 8.37
C MET A 1 -16.55 -12.44 7.40
N LEU A 2 -17.22 -11.35 7.76
CA LEU A 2 -18.27 -10.70 6.95
C LEU A 2 -17.77 -10.27 5.55
N PHE A 3 -16.58 -9.70 5.45
CA PHE A 3 -16.03 -9.18 4.18
C PHE A 3 -15.72 -10.26 3.12
N ARG A 4 -15.32 -11.47 3.54
CA ARG A 4 -15.10 -12.59 2.59
C ARG A 4 -16.40 -13.12 1.99
N SER A 5 -17.48 -13.13 2.77
CA SER A 5 -18.80 -13.61 2.30
C SER A 5 -19.45 -12.63 1.32
N LEU A 6 -19.16 -11.33 1.43
CA LEU A 6 -19.75 -10.30 0.58
C LEU A 6 -19.00 -10.09 -0.74
N LYS A 7 -17.88 -10.80 -1.00
CA LYS A 7 -17.02 -10.61 -2.19
C LYS A 7 -16.63 -9.14 -2.42
N MET A 8 -16.55 -8.37 -1.36
CA MET A 8 -16.16 -6.96 -1.41
C MET A 8 -14.65 -6.82 -1.45
N ARG A 9 -14.18 -5.78 -2.15
CA ARG A 9 -12.79 -5.33 -2.11
C ARG A 9 -12.74 -3.99 -1.40
N LEU A 10 -11.89 -3.88 -0.39
CA LEU A 10 -11.61 -2.63 0.28
C LEU A 10 -10.69 -1.79 -0.62
N VAL A 11 -10.92 -0.49 -0.66
CA VAL A 11 -10.02 0.46 -1.33
C VAL A 11 -9.48 1.40 -0.26
N GLY A 12 -8.18 1.57 -0.22
CA GLY A 12 -7.53 2.44 0.75
C GLY A 12 -6.34 3.18 0.14
N PHE A 13 -5.84 4.14 0.87
CA PHE A 13 -4.66 4.90 0.52
C PHE A 13 -3.52 4.58 1.49
N ASN A 14 -2.44 3.97 0.99
CA ASN A 14 -1.30 3.50 1.79
C ASN A 14 -1.70 2.52 2.93
N CYS A 15 -2.80 1.81 2.72
CA CYS A 15 -3.44 0.95 3.74
C CYS A 15 -2.67 -0.36 3.99
N ARG A 16 -1.83 -0.78 3.05
CA ARG A 16 -1.13 -2.06 3.07
C ARG A 16 -0.26 -2.25 4.32
N ARG A 17 0.38 -1.17 4.78
CA ARG A 17 1.35 -1.24 5.89
C ARG A 17 0.81 -0.78 7.23
N TYR A 18 -0.44 -0.35 7.29
CA TYR A 18 -1.03 0.13 8.52
C TYR A 18 -2.48 -0.35 8.67
N ASP A 19 -3.43 0.21 7.93
CA ASP A 19 -4.87 -0.02 8.11
C ASP A 19 -5.24 -1.50 8.02
N ASN A 20 -4.66 -2.24 7.08
CA ASN A 20 -4.92 -3.67 6.92
C ASN A 20 -4.53 -4.47 8.15
N HIS A 21 -3.45 -4.09 8.84
CA HIS A 21 -3.00 -4.76 10.07
C HIS A 21 -3.88 -4.42 11.26
N ILE A 22 -4.29 -3.16 11.39
CA ILE A 22 -5.23 -2.71 12.43
C ILE A 22 -6.59 -3.39 12.24
N LEU A 23 -7.12 -3.39 11.02
CA LEU A 23 -8.37 -4.09 10.69
C LEU A 23 -8.27 -5.59 10.98
N TYR A 24 -7.17 -6.23 10.57
CA TYR A 24 -6.97 -7.66 10.81
C TYR A 24 -6.88 -7.98 12.31
N ALA A 25 -6.15 -7.19 13.08
CA ALA A 25 -6.08 -7.33 14.53
C ALA A 25 -7.45 -7.17 15.19
N ARG A 26 -8.26 -6.22 14.72
CA ARG A 26 -9.64 -6.06 15.20
C ARG A 26 -10.50 -7.30 14.90
N LEU A 27 -10.35 -7.89 13.72
CA LEU A 27 -11.04 -9.13 13.34
C LEU A 27 -10.59 -10.34 14.19
N LEU A 28 -9.37 -10.31 14.72
CA LEU A 28 -8.87 -11.30 15.68
C LEU A 28 -9.40 -11.08 17.12
N GLY A 29 -10.11 -9.98 17.36
CA GLY A 29 -10.72 -9.67 18.65
C GLY A 29 -9.89 -8.72 19.52
N TYR A 30 -8.88 -8.04 18.97
CA TYR A 30 -8.12 -7.04 19.74
C TYR A 30 -9.05 -5.94 20.23
N ASP A 31 -8.90 -5.59 21.51
CA ASP A 31 -9.57 -4.44 22.11
C ASP A 31 -8.89 -3.11 21.73
N ASN A 32 -9.48 -1.99 22.16
CA ASN A 32 -8.97 -0.66 21.81
C ASN A 32 -7.55 -0.41 22.33
N GLU A 33 -7.24 -0.90 23.53
CA GLU A 33 -5.89 -0.73 24.11
C GLU A 33 -4.84 -1.55 23.33
N GLN A 34 -5.17 -2.78 22.96
CA GLN A 34 -4.30 -3.63 22.15
C GLN A 34 -4.09 -3.05 20.75
N LEU A 35 -5.12 -2.48 20.12
CA LEU A 35 -5.02 -1.78 18.85
C LEU A 35 -4.15 -0.53 18.94
N PHE A 36 -4.30 0.26 20.00
CA PHE A 36 -3.46 1.43 20.25
C PHE A 36 -1.99 1.04 20.38
N ARG A 37 -1.68 0.00 21.17
CA ARG A 37 -0.31 -0.51 21.33
C ARG A 37 0.25 -1.04 20.00
N LEU A 38 -0.55 -1.75 19.20
CA LEU A 38 -0.15 -2.22 17.88
C LEU A 38 0.14 -1.05 16.95
N SER A 39 -0.74 -0.04 16.91
CA SER A 39 -0.56 1.18 16.14
C SER A 39 0.75 1.89 16.51
N ALA A 40 1.01 2.11 17.81
CA ALA A 40 2.24 2.72 18.29
C ALA A 40 3.49 1.92 17.85
N ARG A 41 3.45 0.60 17.90
CA ARG A 41 4.55 -0.27 17.45
C ARG A 41 4.77 -0.16 15.94
N ILE A 42 3.72 -0.20 15.13
CA ILE A 42 3.84 -0.06 13.67
C ILE A 42 4.46 1.28 13.31
N ILE A 43 4.00 2.38 13.93
CA ILE A 43 4.46 3.74 13.62
C ILE A 43 5.90 3.97 14.09
N ASN A 44 6.22 3.59 15.34
CA ASN A 44 7.50 3.92 15.95
C ASN A 44 8.62 2.92 15.64
N GLU A 45 8.29 1.64 15.53
CA GLU A 45 9.29 0.59 15.35
C GLU A 45 9.39 0.13 13.89
N GLY A 46 8.26 -0.02 13.19
CA GLY A 46 8.21 -0.49 11.81
C GLY A 46 8.83 -1.88 11.58
N ARG A 47 9.00 -2.67 12.66
CA ARG A 47 9.67 -3.96 12.64
C ARG A 47 8.77 -5.03 12.02
N LYS A 48 9.37 -6.07 11.47
CA LYS A 48 8.64 -7.17 10.81
C LYS A 48 7.65 -7.89 11.73
N ASP A 49 7.95 -7.95 13.04
CA ASP A 49 7.10 -8.58 14.05
C ASP A 49 5.86 -7.75 14.45
N CYS A 50 5.75 -6.51 13.95
CA CYS A 50 4.55 -5.69 14.09
C CYS A 50 3.48 -5.97 13.03
N PHE A 51 3.79 -6.78 12.01
CA PHE A 51 2.92 -7.00 10.86
C PHE A 51 2.39 -8.44 10.81
N PHE A 52 1.12 -8.59 10.51
CA PHE A 52 0.49 -9.89 10.29
C PHE A 52 0.63 -10.31 8.81
N GLY A 53 1.20 -11.48 8.56
CA GLY A 53 1.29 -12.03 7.20
C GLY A 53 -0.08 -12.18 6.53
N GLU A 54 -1.09 -12.58 7.31
CA GLU A 54 -2.44 -12.81 6.85
C GLU A 54 -3.19 -11.51 6.51
N ALA A 55 -2.79 -10.37 7.05
CA ALA A 55 -3.37 -9.07 6.71
C ALA A 55 -3.17 -8.70 5.23
N TYR A 56 -2.11 -9.24 4.60
CA TYR A 56 -1.88 -9.09 3.15
C TYR A 56 -2.85 -9.93 2.29
N ASN A 57 -3.58 -10.87 2.90
CA ASN A 57 -4.60 -11.68 2.22
C ASN A 57 -6.03 -11.11 2.35
N VAL A 58 -6.19 -9.97 2.99
CA VAL A 58 -7.45 -9.21 2.97
C VAL A 58 -7.72 -8.78 1.52
N SER A 59 -8.97 -8.85 1.08
CA SER A 59 -9.33 -8.37 -0.26
C SER A 59 -9.27 -6.84 -0.29
N TYR A 60 -8.19 -6.27 -0.79
CA TYR A 60 -7.97 -4.82 -0.84
C TYR A 60 -7.33 -4.37 -2.14
N THR A 61 -7.34 -3.07 -2.35
CA THR A 61 -6.58 -2.35 -3.37
C THR A 61 -6.01 -1.10 -2.71
N ASP A 62 -4.70 -0.91 -2.83
CA ASP A 62 -4.00 0.24 -2.27
C ASP A 62 -3.67 1.24 -3.38
N ILE A 63 -4.25 2.42 -3.31
CA ILE A 63 -4.05 3.47 -4.34
C ILE A 63 -2.57 3.85 -4.41
N TYR A 64 -1.89 3.93 -3.27
CA TYR A 64 -0.48 4.27 -3.24
C TYR A 64 0.39 3.23 -3.96
N ASP A 65 0.02 1.94 -3.92
CA ASP A 65 0.78 0.89 -4.58
C ASP A 65 0.69 0.97 -6.11
N PHE A 66 -0.49 1.21 -6.66
CA PHE A 66 -0.69 1.20 -8.12
C PHE A 66 -0.52 2.56 -8.79
N SER A 67 -0.71 3.68 -8.08
CA SER A 67 -0.58 5.01 -8.64
C SER A 67 0.81 5.24 -9.22
N SER A 68 0.88 5.78 -10.42
CA SER A 68 2.13 6.22 -11.06
C SER A 68 2.71 7.46 -10.35
N LEU A 69 1.83 8.25 -9.71
CA LEU A 69 2.21 9.43 -8.94
C LEU A 69 2.29 9.10 -7.45
N LYS A 70 3.49 9.21 -6.87
CA LYS A 70 3.77 8.89 -5.46
C LYS A 70 3.78 10.16 -4.63
N GLN A 71 2.63 10.47 -4.03
CA GLN A 71 2.46 11.63 -3.14
C GLN A 71 1.51 11.29 -1.99
N SER A 72 1.42 12.15 -0.98
CA SER A 72 0.52 11.96 0.16
C SER A 72 -0.95 12.17 -0.24
N LEU A 73 -1.89 11.65 0.56
CA LEU A 73 -3.32 11.90 0.37
C LEU A 73 -3.60 13.40 0.39
N LYS A 74 -3.06 14.13 1.37
CA LYS A 74 -3.15 15.60 1.47
C LYS A 74 -2.73 16.32 0.18
N LYS A 75 -1.66 15.87 -0.46
CA LYS A 75 -1.21 16.48 -1.71
C LYS A 75 -2.19 16.20 -2.85
N PHE A 76 -2.77 15.01 -2.90
CA PHE A 76 -3.84 14.70 -3.86
C PHE A 76 -5.09 15.55 -3.62
N GLU A 77 -5.50 15.75 -2.35
CA GLU A 77 -6.63 16.62 -2.01
C GLU A 77 -6.42 18.03 -2.55
N ILE A 78 -5.23 18.61 -2.32
CA ILE A 78 -4.87 19.94 -2.82
C ILE A 78 -4.94 19.98 -4.35
N ASP A 79 -4.35 19.00 -5.02
CA ASP A 79 -4.29 18.95 -6.49
C ASP A 79 -5.68 18.76 -7.13
N LEU A 80 -6.60 18.08 -6.42
CA LEU A 80 -7.98 17.85 -6.85
C LEU A 80 -8.94 18.96 -6.37
N GLY A 81 -8.46 19.96 -5.63
CA GLY A 81 -9.30 21.04 -5.07
C GLY A 81 -10.25 20.56 -3.97
N ILE A 82 -9.94 19.47 -3.30
CA ILE A 82 -10.71 18.93 -2.18
C ILE A 82 -10.26 19.65 -0.91
N HIS A 83 -11.22 20.05 -0.07
CA HIS A 83 -10.90 20.67 1.21
C HIS A 83 -10.23 19.68 2.15
N HIS A 84 -8.95 19.92 2.47
CA HIS A 84 -8.22 19.14 3.45
C HIS A 84 -8.63 19.56 4.87
N LYS A 85 -9.00 18.58 5.70
CA LYS A 85 -9.26 18.79 7.12
C LYS A 85 -8.06 18.32 7.93
N GLU A 86 -7.71 19.09 8.97
CA GLU A 86 -6.71 18.68 9.97
C GLU A 86 -7.45 18.32 11.26
N LEU A 87 -7.16 17.14 11.80
CA LEU A 87 -7.78 16.70 13.05
C LEU A 87 -7.34 17.56 14.24
N GLY A 88 -6.05 17.89 14.27
CA GLY A 88 -5.45 18.73 15.31
C GLY A 88 -5.40 18.10 16.70
N LEU A 89 -5.69 16.80 16.83
CA LEU A 89 -5.58 16.03 18.06
C LEU A 89 -4.22 15.30 18.11
N PRO A 90 -3.64 15.11 19.30
CA PRO A 90 -2.44 14.29 19.46
C PRO A 90 -2.73 12.84 19.07
N TRP A 91 -1.92 12.27 18.18
CA TRP A 91 -2.08 10.89 17.72
C TRP A 91 -1.69 9.84 18.77
N ASP A 92 -0.92 10.25 19.78
CA ASP A 92 -0.37 9.41 20.84
C ASP A 92 -1.18 9.45 22.16
N LYS A 93 -2.34 10.09 22.14
CA LYS A 93 -3.22 10.19 23.30
C LYS A 93 -4.61 9.60 23.01
N PRO A 94 -5.28 9.06 24.04
CA PRO A 94 -6.67 8.69 23.92
C PRO A 94 -7.54 9.88 23.52
N VAL A 95 -8.54 9.63 22.68
CA VAL A 95 -9.53 10.63 22.28
C VAL A 95 -10.68 10.59 23.26
N GLY A 96 -11.04 11.73 23.85
CA GLY A 96 -12.21 11.86 24.70
C GLY A 96 -13.53 11.75 23.93
N GLU A 97 -14.62 11.43 24.63
CA GLU A 97 -15.95 11.29 24.00
C GLU A 97 -16.42 12.60 23.35
N GLU A 98 -16.01 13.73 23.88
CA GLU A 98 -16.28 15.07 23.36
C GLU A 98 -15.74 15.30 21.95
N ASP A 99 -14.67 14.61 21.58
CA ASP A 99 -14.02 14.74 20.27
C ASP A 99 -14.44 13.65 19.27
N TRP A 100 -15.24 12.66 19.66
CA TRP A 100 -15.59 11.54 18.78
C TRP A 100 -16.29 11.98 17.49
N LEU A 101 -17.19 12.95 17.57
CA LEU A 101 -17.86 13.49 16.37
C LEU A 101 -16.85 14.14 15.41
N LYS A 102 -15.90 14.90 15.95
CA LYS A 102 -14.84 15.53 15.16
C LYS A 102 -13.94 14.50 14.48
N VAL A 103 -13.62 13.41 15.19
CA VAL A 103 -12.85 12.29 14.62
C VAL A 103 -13.64 11.60 13.51
N ALA A 104 -14.95 11.37 13.71
CA ALA A 104 -15.80 10.77 12.69
C ALA A 104 -15.85 11.62 11.42
N GLU A 105 -16.07 12.93 11.56
CA GLU A 105 -16.07 13.87 10.41
C GLU A 105 -14.73 13.92 9.69
N TYR A 106 -13.62 13.80 10.42
CA TYR A 106 -12.29 13.71 9.83
C TYR A 106 -12.13 12.41 9.03
N CYS A 107 -12.53 11.27 9.59
CA CYS A 107 -12.49 9.99 8.90
C CYS A 107 -13.37 9.97 7.66
N ASP A 108 -14.57 10.56 7.72
CA ASP A 108 -15.46 10.67 6.56
C ASP A 108 -14.81 11.49 5.43
N ASN A 109 -14.12 12.58 5.77
CA ASN A 109 -13.37 13.37 4.80
C ASN A 109 -12.25 12.56 4.13
N ASP A 110 -11.48 11.80 4.89
CA ASP A 110 -10.41 10.94 4.36
C ASP A 110 -10.97 9.84 3.45
N VAL A 111 -12.13 9.28 3.77
CA VAL A 111 -12.82 8.30 2.91
C VAL A 111 -13.26 8.94 1.59
N MET A 112 -13.89 10.11 1.64
CA MET A 112 -14.32 10.85 0.45
C MET A 112 -13.11 11.26 -0.42
N ALA A 113 -12.03 11.72 0.20
CA ALA A 113 -10.79 12.04 -0.48
C ALA A 113 -10.18 10.82 -1.15
N THR A 114 -10.16 9.68 -0.45
CA THR A 114 -9.66 8.39 -0.99
C THR A 114 -10.47 7.96 -2.21
N GLU A 115 -11.80 8.06 -2.17
CA GLU A 115 -12.67 7.76 -3.31
C GLU A 115 -12.38 8.68 -4.50
N ALA A 116 -12.27 9.99 -4.27
CA ALA A 116 -11.96 10.96 -5.32
C ALA A 116 -10.59 10.70 -5.95
N VAL A 117 -9.57 10.37 -5.16
CA VAL A 117 -8.24 10.01 -5.65
C VAL A 117 -8.28 8.70 -6.45
N PHE A 118 -9.02 7.68 -5.99
CA PHE A 118 -9.20 6.46 -6.76
C PHE A 118 -9.82 6.73 -8.13
N ASN A 119 -10.87 7.55 -8.19
CA ASN A 119 -11.51 7.91 -9.43
C ASN A 119 -10.57 8.70 -10.37
N ALA A 120 -9.77 9.62 -9.83
CA ALA A 120 -8.78 10.38 -10.59
C ALA A 120 -7.59 9.49 -11.08
N ARG A 121 -7.32 8.36 -10.43
CA ARG A 121 -6.24 7.41 -10.77
C ARG A 121 -6.74 6.10 -11.34
N LYS A 122 -7.97 6.06 -11.82
CA LYS A 122 -8.62 4.86 -12.35
C LYS A 122 -7.85 4.25 -13.54
N ASP A 123 -7.26 5.06 -14.39
CA ASP A 123 -6.48 4.60 -15.54
C ASP A 123 -5.19 3.88 -15.07
N ASP A 124 -4.53 4.37 -14.03
CA ASP A 124 -3.39 3.69 -13.41
C ASP A 124 -3.80 2.31 -12.86
N PHE A 125 -4.99 2.24 -12.24
CA PHE A 125 -5.52 0.99 -11.72
C PHE A 125 -5.80 -0.01 -12.85
N LEU A 126 -6.41 0.43 -13.95
CA LEU A 126 -6.67 -0.41 -15.13
C LEU A 126 -5.37 -0.92 -15.76
N ALA A 127 -4.38 -0.04 -15.92
CA ALA A 127 -3.06 -0.43 -16.40
C ALA A 127 -2.41 -1.48 -15.48
N ARG A 128 -2.53 -1.29 -14.16
CA ARG A 128 -2.04 -2.25 -13.16
C ARG A 128 -2.75 -3.59 -13.26
N GLN A 129 -4.06 -3.59 -13.48
CA GLN A 129 -4.84 -4.82 -13.64
C GLN A 129 -4.41 -5.60 -14.90
N ILE A 130 -4.21 -4.91 -16.01
CA ILE A 130 -3.70 -5.54 -17.24
C ILE A 130 -2.33 -6.21 -16.99
N LEU A 131 -1.41 -5.51 -16.31
CA LEU A 131 -0.11 -6.08 -15.97
C LEU A 131 -0.22 -7.31 -15.05
N ALA A 132 -1.12 -7.25 -14.07
CA ALA A 132 -1.37 -8.37 -13.16
C ALA A 132 -1.94 -9.59 -13.91
N ASP A 133 -2.89 -9.39 -14.80
CA ASP A 133 -3.49 -10.43 -15.64
C ASP A 133 -2.43 -11.06 -16.56
N LEU A 134 -1.61 -10.25 -17.23
CA LEU A 134 -0.49 -10.73 -18.06
C LEU A 134 0.52 -11.55 -17.25
N ALA A 135 0.80 -11.15 -16.02
CA ALA A 135 1.70 -11.86 -15.12
C ALA A 135 1.08 -13.12 -14.51
N GLY A 136 -0.25 -13.29 -14.58
CA GLY A 136 -1.00 -14.30 -13.82
C GLY A 136 -0.86 -14.10 -12.31
N MET A 137 -0.87 -12.83 -11.87
CA MET A 137 -0.67 -12.38 -10.49
C MET A 137 -1.80 -11.43 -10.08
N THR A 138 -1.66 -10.74 -8.96
CA THR A 138 -2.67 -9.82 -8.44
C THR A 138 -2.22 -8.35 -8.53
N VAL A 139 -3.17 -7.43 -8.48
CA VAL A 139 -2.88 -5.97 -8.44
C VAL A 139 -2.08 -5.55 -7.21
N ASN A 140 -2.09 -6.37 -6.15
CA ASN A 140 -1.37 -6.12 -4.90
C ASN A 140 0.09 -6.60 -4.94
N ASP A 141 0.49 -7.33 -5.98
CA ASP A 141 1.88 -7.72 -6.17
C ASP A 141 2.72 -6.50 -6.55
N THR A 142 4.01 -6.50 -6.19
CA THR A 142 4.89 -5.36 -6.47
C THR A 142 5.11 -5.20 -7.97
N THR A 143 5.36 -3.97 -8.44
CA THR A 143 5.69 -3.71 -9.85
C THR A 143 6.87 -4.57 -10.31
N ASN A 144 7.91 -4.69 -9.50
CA ASN A 144 9.06 -5.53 -9.82
C ASN A 144 8.67 -7.00 -10.00
N SER A 145 7.81 -7.53 -9.13
CA SER A 145 7.32 -8.93 -9.24
C SER A 145 6.52 -9.14 -10.51
N LEU A 146 5.60 -8.21 -10.85
CA LEU A 146 4.81 -8.27 -12.07
C LEU A 146 5.71 -8.22 -13.31
N THR A 147 6.62 -7.26 -13.38
CA THR A 147 7.55 -7.07 -14.50
C THR A 147 8.46 -8.28 -14.68
N THR A 148 9.06 -8.77 -13.58
CA THR A 148 9.90 -9.98 -13.60
C THR A 148 9.11 -11.18 -14.11
N ARG A 149 7.86 -11.34 -13.65
CA ARG A 149 7.01 -12.45 -14.07
C ARG A 149 6.63 -12.36 -15.54
N ILE A 150 6.37 -11.17 -16.07
CA ILE A 150 6.05 -10.96 -17.49
C ILE A 150 7.27 -11.27 -18.36
N ILE A 151 8.46 -10.80 -17.97
CA ILE A 151 9.70 -10.93 -18.77
C ILE A 151 10.24 -12.36 -18.72
N PHE A 152 10.30 -12.96 -17.54
CA PHE A 152 10.99 -14.23 -17.29
C PHE A 152 10.06 -15.42 -17.02
N GLY A 153 8.75 -15.20 -17.03
CA GLY A 153 7.80 -16.28 -16.78
C GLY A 153 7.89 -16.83 -15.35
N LYS A 154 7.94 -18.15 -15.23
CA LYS A 154 8.00 -18.85 -13.92
C LYS A 154 9.44 -19.10 -13.44
N GLU A 155 10.44 -18.59 -14.14
CA GLU A 155 11.84 -18.75 -13.72
C GLU A 155 12.07 -18.13 -12.34
N ARG A 156 12.62 -18.92 -11.40
CA ARG A 156 12.84 -18.47 -10.02
C ARG A 156 14.10 -17.65 -9.83
N SER A 157 15.08 -17.85 -10.69
CA SER A 157 16.40 -17.23 -10.62
C SER A 157 16.84 -16.74 -11.99
N PRO A 158 16.08 -15.83 -12.61
CA PRO A 158 16.33 -15.39 -13.98
C PRO A 158 17.71 -14.76 -14.15
N GLN A 159 18.28 -14.17 -13.09
CA GLN A 159 19.63 -13.63 -13.09
C GLN A 159 20.70 -14.68 -13.38
N SER A 160 20.46 -15.96 -13.11
CA SER A 160 21.42 -17.02 -13.40
C SER A 160 21.56 -17.30 -14.91
N ALA A 161 20.58 -16.88 -15.71
CA ALA A 161 20.62 -16.99 -17.17
C ALA A 161 21.49 -15.92 -17.84
N PHE A 162 21.95 -14.91 -17.09
CA PHE A 162 22.71 -13.79 -17.62
C PHE A 162 24.13 -13.77 -17.06
N ASN A 163 25.10 -13.60 -17.96
CA ASN A 163 26.47 -13.33 -17.55
C ASN A 163 26.62 -11.83 -17.29
N TYR A 164 26.79 -11.45 -16.02
CA TYR A 164 27.05 -10.08 -15.66
C TYR A 164 28.46 -9.69 -16.10
N ARG A 165 28.57 -8.62 -16.88
CA ARG A 165 29.85 -8.00 -17.23
C ARG A 165 29.88 -6.55 -16.72
N ASN A 166 30.85 -6.22 -15.91
CA ASN A 166 31.08 -4.85 -15.47
C ASN A 166 31.59 -4.01 -16.65
N LEU A 167 30.73 -3.17 -17.21
CA LEU A 167 31.10 -2.31 -18.34
C LEU A 167 32.07 -1.18 -17.95
N ALA A 168 32.27 -0.92 -16.66
CA ALA A 168 33.27 0.03 -16.16
C ALA A 168 34.69 -0.56 -16.11
N GLU A 169 34.83 -1.89 -16.21
CA GLU A 169 36.16 -2.50 -16.30
C GLU A 169 36.71 -2.36 -17.73
N PRO A 170 37.94 -1.84 -17.89
CA PRO A 170 38.58 -1.74 -19.21
C PRO A 170 38.72 -3.15 -19.79
N VAL A 171 38.29 -3.32 -21.04
CA VAL A 171 38.44 -4.58 -21.75
C VAL A 171 39.94 -4.79 -21.96
N LYS A 172 40.55 -5.69 -21.17
CA LYS A 172 41.96 -6.08 -21.37
C LYS A 172 42.11 -6.60 -22.79
N GLY A 173 42.87 -5.92 -23.59
CA GLY A 173 43.33 -6.38 -24.92
C GLY A 173 42.86 -5.57 -26.14
N VAL A 174 42.14 -4.46 -25.99
CA VAL A 174 41.71 -3.65 -27.16
C VAL A 174 42.66 -2.52 -27.53
N TYR A 175 43.65 -2.22 -26.71
CA TYR A 175 44.68 -1.21 -27.00
C TYR A 175 46.08 -1.76 -26.72
N SER A 176 46.55 -2.72 -27.52
CA SER A 176 47.96 -2.94 -27.74
C SER A 176 48.25 -2.48 -29.17
N MET A 177 48.60 -1.22 -29.35
CA MET A 177 49.49 -0.81 -30.43
C MET A 177 50.89 -0.86 -29.92
#